data_b1e444f00edeb82110ae447dea0f732e
#
_entry.id   b1e444f00edeb82110ae447dea0f732e
#
_cell.length_a   1.000
_cell.length_b   1.000
_cell.length_c   1.000
_cell.angle_alpha   90.00
_cell.angle_beta   90.00
_cell.angle_gamma   90.00
#
_symmetry.space_group_name_H-M   'P 1'
#
loop_
_entity.id
_entity.type
_entity.pdbx_description
1 polymer ?
#
loop_
_entity_poly.entity_id
_entity_poly.type
_entity_poly.pdbx_seq_one_letter_code
_entity_poly.pdbx_strand_id
1 'polypeptide(L)'
;MSRVALVTGGMGGLGEAVCIKLAALGFKVVTTYSPGNAKVKDWLQGMNNLGYGFKAYPCDVTDFDSARECIDTVTKDVGPVDVLVNNAGITRDMTFKKMTKADWDAVIHTNLDSVFNMTKQVLDGMTERRWGRIINVGSVNGQKGAFGQTNYSAAKAGMHGFTK
;
A
#
# COMPACT_ATOMS: atom_id res chain seq x y z
N MET A 1 13.48 -3.10 -20.55
CA MET A 1 12.04 -2.86 -20.23
C MET A 1 11.96 -2.06 -18.94
N SER A 2 11.01 -1.13 -18.86
CA SER A 2 10.78 -0.33 -17.63
C SER A 2 10.16 -1.23 -16.56
N ARG A 3 10.68 -1.17 -15.31
CA ARG A 3 10.21 -1.95 -14.17
C ARG A 3 8.85 -1.47 -13.67
N VAL A 4 8.07 -2.36 -13.09
CA VAL A 4 6.74 -2.06 -12.54
C VAL A 4 6.85 -1.75 -11.05
N ALA A 5 6.35 -0.60 -10.64
CA ALA A 5 6.21 -0.20 -9.25
C ALA A 5 4.73 -0.13 -8.86
N LEU A 6 4.35 -0.87 -7.83
CA LEU A 6 3.01 -0.87 -7.27
C LEU A 6 3.01 -0.16 -5.92
N VAL A 7 2.11 0.83 -5.78
CA VAL A 7 1.92 1.60 -4.54
C VAL A 7 0.52 1.33 -4.00
N THR A 8 0.40 0.72 -2.82
CA THR A 8 -0.92 0.54 -2.22
C THR A 8 -1.45 1.87 -1.67
N GLY A 9 -2.72 2.17 -1.95
CA GLY A 9 -3.33 3.42 -1.53
C GLY A 9 -2.66 4.67 -2.15
N GLY A 10 -2.17 4.56 -3.38
CA GLY A 10 -1.41 5.62 -4.05
C GLY A 10 -2.23 6.82 -4.52
N MET A 11 -3.52 6.87 -4.24
CA MET A 11 -4.40 8.00 -4.57
C MET A 11 -4.53 9.01 -3.42
N GLY A 12 -3.94 8.75 -2.28
CA GLY A 12 -3.88 9.67 -1.14
C GLY A 12 -2.57 10.44 -1.09
N GLY A 13 -2.54 11.59 -0.43
CA GLY A 13 -1.45 12.56 -0.39
C GLY A 13 -0.02 12.00 -0.51
N LEU A 14 0.45 11.23 0.49
CA LEU A 14 1.79 10.64 0.44
C LEU A 14 1.94 9.64 -0.71
N GLY A 15 0.92 8.77 -0.90
CA GLY A 15 0.93 7.75 -1.95
C GLY A 15 1.01 8.36 -3.35
N GLU A 16 0.28 9.46 -3.61
CA GLU A 16 0.33 10.20 -4.88
C GLU A 16 1.73 10.77 -5.13
N ALA A 17 2.32 11.42 -4.14
CA ALA A 17 3.68 11.94 -4.25
C ALA A 17 4.72 10.84 -4.54
N VAL A 18 4.54 9.65 -3.94
CA VAL A 18 5.37 8.47 -4.22
C VAL A 18 5.17 7.98 -5.65
N CYS A 19 3.93 7.88 -6.13
CA CYS A 19 3.62 7.51 -7.52
C CYS A 19 4.30 8.46 -8.52
N ILE A 20 4.16 9.77 -8.32
CA ILE A 20 4.78 10.81 -9.16
C ILE A 20 6.30 10.65 -9.17
N LYS A 21 6.92 10.46 -7.99
CA LYS A 21 8.38 10.31 -7.89
C LYS A 21 8.88 9.04 -8.58
N LEU A 22 8.18 7.92 -8.45
CA LEU A 22 8.53 6.68 -9.13
C LEU A 22 8.40 6.81 -10.66
N ALA A 23 7.36 7.49 -11.15
CA ALA A 23 7.23 7.78 -12.58
C ALA A 23 8.38 8.63 -13.10
N ALA A 24 8.79 9.66 -12.37
CA ALA A 24 9.94 10.51 -12.72
C ALA A 24 11.27 9.72 -12.75
N LEU A 25 11.35 8.60 -12.04
CA LEU A 25 12.48 7.66 -12.07
C LEU A 25 12.38 6.59 -13.18
N GLY A 26 11.36 6.68 -14.04
CA GLY A 26 11.19 5.80 -15.19
C GLY A 26 10.47 4.48 -14.92
N PHE A 27 9.81 4.33 -13.75
CA PHE A 27 9.00 3.15 -13.48
C PHE A 27 7.64 3.24 -14.19
N LYS A 28 7.09 2.08 -14.57
CA LYS A 28 5.65 1.95 -14.84
C LYS A 28 4.94 1.90 -13.50
N VAL A 29 4.13 2.91 -13.20
CA VAL A 29 3.48 3.03 -11.90
C VAL A 29 2.07 2.49 -11.94
N VAL A 30 1.78 1.65 -10.96
CA VAL A 30 0.45 1.08 -10.68
C VAL A 30 0.08 1.43 -9.25
N THR A 31 -1.18 1.74 -9.01
CA THR A 31 -1.69 1.93 -7.65
C THR A 31 -2.89 1.05 -7.36
N THR A 32 -3.19 0.83 -6.08
CA THR A 32 -4.43 0.19 -5.67
C THR A 32 -5.36 1.19 -5.00
N TYR A 33 -6.64 0.87 -5.04
CA TYR A 33 -7.68 1.60 -4.34
C TYR A 33 -8.68 0.64 -3.68
N SER A 34 -9.30 1.06 -2.57
CA SER A 34 -10.32 0.26 -1.91
C SER A 34 -11.53 0.04 -2.83
N PRO A 35 -12.07 -1.18 -2.94
CA PRO A 35 -13.30 -1.43 -3.69
C PRO A 35 -14.40 -0.45 -3.26
N GLY A 36 -15.10 0.15 -4.21
CA GLY A 36 -16.11 1.18 -3.94
C GLY A 36 -15.59 2.62 -3.85
N ASN A 37 -14.30 2.88 -4.02
CA ASN A 37 -13.79 4.25 -4.13
C ASN A 37 -14.27 4.90 -5.42
N ALA A 38 -15.25 5.83 -5.32
CA ALA A 38 -15.84 6.51 -6.48
C ALA A 38 -14.91 7.55 -7.15
N LYS A 39 -13.82 7.96 -6.49
CA LYS A 39 -12.93 9.03 -6.97
C LYS A 39 -11.85 8.56 -7.95
N VAL A 40 -11.79 7.27 -8.25
CA VAL A 40 -10.72 6.66 -9.08
C VAL A 40 -10.63 7.28 -10.46
N LYS A 41 -11.77 7.44 -11.13
CA LYS A 41 -11.82 7.99 -12.51
C LYS A 41 -11.31 9.42 -12.53
N ASP A 42 -11.77 10.26 -11.62
CA ASP A 42 -11.38 11.66 -11.54
C ASP A 42 -9.89 11.80 -11.22
N TRP A 43 -9.38 10.97 -10.30
CA TRP A 43 -7.97 10.98 -9.96
C TRP A 43 -7.09 10.54 -11.15
N LEU A 44 -7.44 9.44 -11.83
CA LEU A 44 -6.72 9.00 -13.04
C LEU A 44 -6.74 10.05 -14.14
N GLN A 45 -7.88 10.72 -14.35
CA GLN A 45 -7.98 11.82 -15.31
C GLN A 45 -7.09 13.00 -14.92
N GLY A 46 -7.05 13.36 -13.64
CA GLY A 46 -6.16 14.40 -13.12
C GLY A 46 -4.69 14.07 -13.36
N MET A 47 -4.27 12.84 -13.05
CA MET A 47 -2.90 12.39 -13.28
C MET A 47 -2.54 12.35 -14.77
N ASN A 48 -3.46 11.91 -15.61
CA ASN A 48 -3.26 11.90 -17.08
C ASN A 48 -3.11 13.32 -17.64
N ASN A 49 -3.87 14.29 -17.15
CA ASN A 49 -3.74 15.69 -17.54
C ASN A 49 -2.38 16.29 -17.15
N LEU A 50 -1.74 15.74 -16.12
CA LEU A 50 -0.37 16.08 -15.70
C LEU A 50 0.71 15.28 -16.46
N GLY A 51 0.32 14.41 -17.39
CA GLY A 51 1.23 13.60 -18.20
C GLY A 51 1.62 12.25 -17.57
N TYR A 52 0.95 11.81 -16.48
CA TYR A 52 1.21 10.53 -15.84
C TYR A 52 0.22 9.45 -16.29
N GLY A 53 0.70 8.44 -17.00
CA GLY A 53 -0.11 7.28 -17.45
C GLY A 53 -0.25 6.21 -16.36
N PHE A 54 -0.75 6.57 -15.17
CA PHE A 54 -0.93 5.61 -14.08
C PHE A 54 -2.07 4.63 -14.37
N LYS A 55 -1.94 3.40 -13.85
CA LYS A 55 -3.03 2.43 -13.78
C LYS A 55 -3.42 2.22 -12.33
N ALA A 56 -4.71 2.02 -12.08
CA ALA A 56 -5.26 1.78 -10.75
C ALA A 56 -6.14 0.52 -10.76
N TYR A 57 -5.99 -0.33 -9.73
CA TYR A 57 -6.70 -1.59 -9.58
C TYR A 57 -7.42 -1.67 -8.24
N PRO A 58 -8.63 -2.23 -8.18
CA PRO A 58 -9.31 -2.45 -6.93
C PRO A 58 -8.56 -3.49 -6.11
N CYS A 59 -8.42 -3.22 -4.81
CA CYS A 59 -7.78 -4.15 -3.87
C CYS A 59 -8.20 -3.80 -2.44
N ASP A 60 -8.85 -4.72 -1.77
CA ASP A 60 -8.94 -4.69 -0.32
C ASP A 60 -7.65 -5.30 0.25
N VAL A 61 -6.73 -4.44 0.68
CA VAL A 61 -5.44 -4.88 1.21
C VAL A 61 -5.56 -5.68 2.51
N THR A 62 -6.70 -5.63 3.18
CA THR A 62 -6.96 -6.40 4.40
C THR A 62 -7.35 -7.85 4.10
N ASP A 63 -7.76 -8.12 2.87
CA ASP A 63 -8.17 -9.44 2.39
C ASP A 63 -7.07 -10.10 1.56
N PHE A 64 -6.67 -11.30 1.96
CA PHE A 64 -5.55 -12.03 1.32
C PHE A 64 -5.87 -12.44 -0.11
N ASP A 65 -7.10 -12.87 -0.38
CA ASP A 65 -7.52 -13.29 -1.71
C ASP A 65 -7.68 -12.10 -2.65
N SER A 66 -8.21 -10.98 -2.17
CA SER A 66 -8.26 -9.71 -2.91
C SER A 66 -6.85 -9.22 -3.29
N ALA A 67 -5.89 -9.32 -2.36
CA ALA A 67 -4.50 -9.00 -2.65
C ALA A 67 -3.91 -9.88 -3.75
N ARG A 68 -4.18 -11.20 -3.72
CA ARG A 68 -3.74 -12.14 -4.75
C ARG A 68 -4.33 -11.80 -6.11
N GLU A 69 -5.65 -11.65 -6.21
CA GLU A 69 -6.34 -11.32 -7.46
C GLU A 69 -5.85 -10.01 -8.07
N CYS A 70 -5.60 -9.01 -7.23
CA CYS A 70 -5.04 -7.74 -7.66
C CYS A 70 -3.65 -7.90 -8.28
N ILE A 71 -2.73 -8.61 -7.62
CA ILE A 71 -1.37 -8.83 -8.13
C ILE A 71 -1.38 -9.67 -9.41
N ASP A 72 -2.23 -10.70 -9.50
CA ASP A 72 -2.39 -11.52 -10.71
C ASP A 72 -2.85 -10.65 -11.89
N THR A 73 -3.84 -9.78 -11.67
CA THR A 73 -4.35 -8.86 -12.68
C THR A 73 -3.28 -7.86 -13.12
N VAL A 74 -2.57 -7.24 -12.18
CA VAL A 74 -1.46 -6.33 -12.48
C VAL A 74 -0.37 -7.02 -13.28
N THR A 75 -0.01 -8.23 -12.90
CA THR A 75 1.03 -9.02 -13.58
C THR A 75 0.65 -9.32 -15.03
N LYS A 76 -0.62 -9.66 -15.26
CA LYS A 76 -1.14 -9.92 -16.61
C LYS A 76 -1.21 -8.67 -17.48
N ASP A 77 -1.66 -7.55 -16.91
CA ASP A 77 -1.99 -6.34 -17.69
C ASP A 77 -0.81 -5.39 -17.88
N VAL A 78 0.17 -5.43 -16.97
CA VAL A 78 1.28 -4.47 -16.92
C VAL A 78 2.63 -5.16 -16.93
N GLY A 79 2.74 -6.23 -16.17
CA GLY A 79 3.97 -7.01 -15.95
C GLY A 79 4.20 -7.33 -14.47
N PRO A 80 5.20 -8.16 -14.18
CA PRO A 80 5.51 -8.56 -12.83
C PRO A 80 5.90 -7.34 -11.98
N VAL A 81 5.42 -7.30 -10.74
CA VAL A 81 5.75 -6.23 -9.78
C VAL A 81 7.21 -6.35 -9.35
N ASP A 82 7.99 -5.32 -9.63
CA ASP A 82 9.41 -5.24 -9.28
C ASP A 82 9.62 -4.43 -7.99
N VAL A 83 8.80 -3.41 -7.77
CA VAL A 83 8.81 -2.58 -6.55
C VAL A 83 7.42 -2.59 -5.93
N LEU A 84 7.32 -2.98 -4.67
CA LEU A 84 6.09 -2.87 -3.88
C LEU A 84 6.29 -1.80 -2.81
N VAL A 85 5.39 -0.81 -2.79
CA VAL A 85 5.33 0.20 -1.71
C VAL A 85 4.06 -0.04 -0.91
N ASN A 86 4.19 -0.60 0.28
CA ASN A 86 3.13 -0.76 1.26
C ASN A 86 2.87 0.58 1.94
N ASN A 87 1.98 1.37 1.34
CA ASN A 87 1.63 2.72 1.81
C ASN A 87 0.19 2.80 2.34
N ALA A 88 -0.71 1.90 1.94
CA ALA A 88 -2.08 1.89 2.45
C ALA A 88 -2.11 1.88 3.98
N GLY A 89 -2.94 2.71 4.56
CA GLY A 89 -3.06 2.81 6.00
C GLY A 89 -4.20 3.74 6.41
N ILE A 90 -4.70 3.52 7.61
CA ILE A 90 -5.73 4.34 8.25
C ILE A 90 -5.35 4.64 9.70
N THR A 91 -5.99 5.65 10.26
CA THR A 91 -6.00 5.92 11.71
C THR A 91 -7.42 5.84 12.25
N ARG A 92 -7.52 5.48 13.53
CA ARG A 92 -8.73 5.55 14.35
C ARG A 92 -8.30 6.06 15.71
N ASP A 93 -8.08 7.38 15.78
CA ASP A 93 -7.46 8.03 16.93
C ASP A 93 -8.47 8.24 18.05
N MET A 94 -8.18 7.67 19.21
CA MET A 94 -8.97 7.83 20.42
C MET A 94 -8.20 7.33 21.64
N THR A 95 -8.62 7.76 22.84
CA THR A 95 -8.02 7.21 24.07
C THR A 95 -8.29 5.70 24.17
N PHE A 96 -7.34 4.95 24.75
CA PHE A 96 -7.49 3.51 24.91
C PHE A 96 -8.78 3.11 25.65
N LYS A 97 -9.21 3.93 26.63
CA LYS A 97 -10.47 3.73 27.35
C LYS A 97 -11.70 3.70 26.43
N LYS A 98 -11.68 4.46 25.32
CA LYS A 98 -12.79 4.57 24.37
C LYS A 98 -12.63 3.66 23.15
N MET A 99 -11.43 3.12 22.94
CA MET A 99 -11.12 2.31 21.76
C MET A 99 -11.92 1.01 21.77
N THR A 100 -12.67 0.79 20.69
CA THR A 100 -13.40 -0.46 20.50
C THR A 100 -12.50 -1.53 19.85
N LYS A 101 -12.93 -2.79 19.97
CA LYS A 101 -12.23 -3.89 19.26
C LYS A 101 -12.26 -3.67 17.74
N ALA A 102 -13.37 -3.15 17.22
CA ALA A 102 -13.51 -2.84 15.80
C ALA A 102 -12.54 -1.75 15.33
N ASP A 103 -12.30 -0.69 16.12
CA ASP A 103 -11.33 0.34 15.81
C ASP A 103 -9.90 -0.19 15.85
N TRP A 104 -9.62 -1.06 16.81
CA TRP A 104 -8.33 -1.76 16.88
C TRP A 104 -8.11 -2.63 15.64
N ASP A 105 -9.05 -3.52 15.33
CA ASP A 105 -8.94 -4.48 14.23
C ASP A 105 -8.82 -3.77 12.88
N ALA A 106 -9.63 -2.74 12.64
CA ALA A 106 -9.56 -1.98 11.40
C ALA A 106 -8.16 -1.40 11.15
N VAL A 107 -7.51 -0.88 12.21
CA VAL A 107 -6.15 -0.32 12.10
C VAL A 107 -5.10 -1.41 11.95
N ILE A 108 -5.17 -2.50 12.72
CA ILE A 108 -4.22 -3.62 12.61
C ILE A 108 -4.31 -4.26 11.22
N HIS A 109 -5.51 -4.60 10.76
CA HIS A 109 -5.67 -5.25 9.46
C HIS A 109 -5.20 -4.35 8.30
N THR A 110 -5.51 -3.05 8.34
CA THR A 110 -5.13 -2.15 7.25
C THR A 110 -3.65 -1.77 7.29
N ASN A 111 -3.03 -1.57 8.47
CA ASN A 111 -1.66 -1.06 8.54
C ASN A 111 -0.59 -2.14 8.75
N LEU A 112 -0.96 -3.36 9.17
CA LEU A 112 -0.02 -4.44 9.45
C LEU A 112 -0.31 -5.69 8.61
N ASP A 113 -1.52 -6.27 8.71
CA ASP A 113 -1.83 -7.50 7.97
C ASP A 113 -1.75 -7.28 6.45
N SER A 114 -2.10 -6.09 5.97
CA SER A 114 -1.95 -5.69 4.57
C SER A 114 -0.52 -5.83 4.06
N VAL A 115 0.47 -5.55 4.92
CA VAL A 115 1.90 -5.67 4.56
C VAL A 115 2.26 -7.12 4.27
N PHE A 116 1.78 -8.05 5.10
CA PHE A 116 1.91 -9.48 4.85
C PHE A 116 1.16 -9.89 3.59
N ASN A 117 -0.12 -9.51 3.48
CA ASN A 117 -0.97 -9.91 2.35
C ASN A 117 -0.35 -9.52 1.01
N MET A 118 0.07 -8.27 0.86
CA MET A 118 0.65 -7.77 -0.40
C MET A 118 2.06 -8.32 -0.66
N THR A 119 2.91 -8.37 0.38
CA THR A 119 4.29 -8.85 0.24
C THR A 119 4.33 -10.31 -0.19
N LYS A 120 3.46 -11.15 0.38
CA LYS A 120 3.39 -12.58 0.05
C LYS A 120 3.12 -12.83 -1.44
N GLN A 121 2.32 -11.97 -2.08
CA GLN A 121 1.95 -12.16 -3.49
C GLN A 121 3.09 -11.81 -4.48
N VAL A 122 4.05 -10.99 -4.08
CA VAL A 122 5.12 -10.53 -4.99
C VAL A 122 6.48 -11.21 -4.73
N LEU A 123 6.66 -11.77 -3.53
CA LEU A 123 7.96 -12.22 -3.04
C LEU A 123 8.57 -13.33 -3.90
N ASP A 124 7.78 -14.34 -4.23
CA ASP A 124 8.27 -15.51 -4.99
C ASP A 124 8.77 -15.07 -6.37
N GLY A 125 7.99 -14.27 -7.10
CA GLY A 125 8.40 -13.75 -8.40
C GLY A 125 9.61 -12.80 -8.33
N MET A 126 9.75 -11.99 -7.28
CA MET A 126 10.96 -11.18 -7.06
C MET A 126 12.18 -12.06 -6.81
N THR A 127 12.02 -13.13 -6.03
CA THR A 127 13.09 -14.09 -5.72
C THR A 127 13.54 -14.85 -6.95
N GLU A 128 12.62 -15.36 -7.76
CA GLU A 128 12.91 -16.06 -9.02
C GLU A 128 13.69 -15.18 -10.01
N ARG A 129 13.28 -13.91 -10.13
CA ARG A 129 13.96 -12.93 -10.98
C ARG A 129 15.26 -12.39 -10.36
N ARG A 130 15.57 -12.76 -9.11
CA ARG A 130 16.72 -12.29 -8.32
C ARG A 130 16.76 -10.76 -8.23
N TRP A 131 15.60 -10.12 -8.28
CA TRP A 131 15.48 -8.68 -8.15
C TRP A 131 14.10 -8.28 -7.64
N GLY A 132 14.05 -7.42 -6.66
CA GLY A 132 12.84 -6.81 -6.11
C GLY A 132 13.17 -5.78 -5.04
N ARG A 133 12.20 -4.90 -4.76
CA ARG A 133 12.27 -3.94 -3.64
C ARG A 133 10.91 -3.89 -2.97
N ILE A 134 10.89 -4.08 -1.67
CA ILE A 134 9.70 -3.93 -0.83
C ILE A 134 9.97 -2.78 0.12
N ILE A 135 9.09 -1.78 0.08
CA ILE A 135 9.19 -0.56 0.87
C ILE A 135 7.96 -0.47 1.75
N ASN A 136 8.15 -0.53 3.06
CA ASN A 136 7.09 -0.40 4.03
C ASN A 136 7.07 1.02 4.58
N VAL A 137 5.97 1.75 4.38
CA VAL A 137 5.82 3.12 4.88
C VAL A 137 5.49 3.09 6.37
N GLY A 138 6.55 3.18 7.17
CA GLY A 138 6.49 3.19 8.63
C GLY A 138 5.97 4.52 9.20
N SER A 139 6.17 4.69 10.50
CA SER A 139 5.87 5.94 11.21
C SER A 139 6.77 6.08 12.43
N VAL A 140 7.15 7.31 12.75
CA VAL A 140 7.84 7.62 14.02
C VAL A 140 6.99 7.21 15.23
N ASN A 141 5.65 7.19 15.08
CA ASN A 141 4.75 6.75 16.14
C ASN A 141 4.83 5.23 16.43
N GLY A 142 5.35 4.44 15.49
CA GLY A 142 5.72 3.05 15.75
C GLY A 142 6.97 2.90 16.63
N GLN A 143 7.77 3.94 16.79
CA GLN A 143 8.96 3.93 17.66
C GLN A 143 8.68 4.57 19.02
N LYS A 144 8.08 5.76 19.05
CA LYS A 144 7.89 6.52 20.30
C LYS A 144 6.48 6.40 20.89
N GLY A 145 5.52 5.84 20.14
CA GLY A 145 4.10 5.92 20.49
C GLY A 145 3.51 7.32 20.24
N ALA A 146 2.18 7.42 20.35
CA ALA A 146 1.47 8.68 20.36
C ALA A 146 0.18 8.55 21.18
N PHE A 147 -0.17 9.62 21.93
CA PHE A 147 -1.42 9.66 22.67
C PHE A 147 -2.61 9.46 21.72
N GLY A 148 -3.53 8.59 22.08
CA GLY A 148 -4.70 8.29 21.25
C GLY A 148 -4.45 7.37 20.07
N GLN A 149 -3.22 6.89 19.85
CA GLN A 149 -2.84 6.03 18.71
C GLN A 149 -2.28 4.69 19.14
N THR A 150 -2.81 4.06 20.18
CA THR A 150 -2.31 2.76 20.66
C THR A 150 -2.38 1.69 19.56
N ASN A 151 -3.48 1.62 18.81
CA ASN A 151 -3.66 0.73 17.66
C ASN A 151 -2.68 1.04 16.51
N TYR A 152 -2.59 2.29 16.09
CA TYR A 152 -1.73 2.72 14.99
C TYR A 152 -0.24 2.54 15.33
N SER A 153 0.16 2.93 16.54
CA SER A 153 1.53 2.77 17.02
C SER A 153 1.92 1.29 17.08
N ALA A 154 1.03 0.42 17.57
CA ALA A 154 1.25 -1.03 17.59
C ALA A 154 1.42 -1.60 16.18
N ALA A 155 0.55 -1.23 15.24
CA ALA A 155 0.63 -1.68 13.84
C ALA A 155 1.94 -1.23 13.18
N LYS A 156 2.34 0.04 13.36
CA LYS A 156 3.58 0.57 12.78
C LYS A 156 4.84 0.02 13.44
N ALA A 157 4.81 -0.29 14.74
CA ALA A 157 5.88 -1.02 15.41
C ALA A 157 6.01 -2.45 14.87
N GLY A 158 4.88 -3.15 14.66
CA GLY A 158 4.85 -4.47 14.02
C GLY A 158 5.42 -4.44 12.61
N MET A 159 5.09 -3.41 11.81
CA MET A 159 5.65 -3.21 10.48
C MET A 159 7.18 -3.03 10.51
N HIS A 160 7.74 -2.34 11.50
CA HIS A 160 9.19 -2.24 11.67
C HIS A 160 9.82 -3.62 11.94
N GLY A 161 9.20 -4.42 12.82
CA GLY A 161 9.63 -5.80 13.07
C GLY A 161 9.54 -6.70 11.85
N PHE A 162 8.45 -6.58 11.08
CA PHE A 162 8.27 -7.32 9.82
C PHE A 162 9.35 -7.00 8.78
N THR A 163 9.84 -5.77 8.77
CA THR A 163 10.84 -5.31 7.78
C THR A 163 12.24 -5.83 8.04
N LYS A 164 12.56 -6.20 9.30
CA LYS A 164 13.88 -6.72 9.71
C LYS A 164 14.02 -8.21 9.43
#